data_133be4f25143f837e8250df0e64ac149
#
_entry.id   133be4f25143f837e8250df0e64ac149
#
_cell.length_a   1.000
_cell.length_b   1.000
_cell.length_c   1.000
_cell.angle_alpha   90.00
_cell.angle_beta   90.00
_cell.angle_gamma   90.00
#
_symmetry.space_group_name_H-M   'P 1'
#
loop_
_entity.id
_entity.type
_entity.pdbx_description
1 polymer ?
#
loop_
_entity_poly.entity_id
_entity_poly.type
_entity_poly.pdbx_seq_one_letter_code
_entity_poly.pdbx_strand_id
1 'polypeptide(L)'
;MAVAAIGVVVGFFAGLFGKGGSAIATPLLHAAGVPAIVAVAAPLPATIPSTAVAFSAYRRGHFVDGRVIRWSLAIGVPATIVGALLTRWISGGVLVMVTDVLVAGLGIRFLLRPCQPREATREPFGYRSRLAAVAAVAGLVSGLLANSGGFLLAPLYMSVLRMPVKRAFACSLAVAAVLAVPGTLVHWALGHIDWSVVGLFALTSIPLSYAGARVAIRTRPARLERLYGAALAAVGVGLLVLAR
;
A
#
# COMPACT_ATOMS: atom_id res chain seq x y z
N MET A 1 -3.29 -22.74 -5.88
CA MET A 1 -3.77 -22.70 -4.48
C MET A 1 -3.02 -21.63 -3.66
N ALA A 2 -1.67 -21.59 -3.65
CA ALA A 2 -0.90 -20.61 -2.87
C ALA A 2 -1.25 -19.14 -3.20
N VAL A 3 -1.33 -18.75 -4.48
CA VAL A 3 -1.68 -17.40 -4.92
C VAL A 3 -3.05 -16.95 -4.38
N ALA A 4 -4.05 -17.84 -4.37
CA ALA A 4 -5.37 -17.53 -3.83
C ALA A 4 -5.33 -17.32 -2.31
N ALA A 5 -4.60 -18.15 -1.56
CA ALA A 5 -4.43 -17.98 -0.12
C ALA A 5 -3.71 -16.66 0.21
N ILE A 6 -2.68 -16.31 -0.56
CA ILE A 6 -1.99 -15.02 -0.45
C ILE A 6 -2.97 -13.87 -0.74
N GLY A 7 -3.81 -13.99 -1.78
CA GLY A 7 -4.83 -13.00 -2.09
C GLY A 7 -5.84 -12.78 -0.96
N VAL A 8 -6.25 -13.83 -0.25
CA VAL A 8 -7.11 -13.73 0.95
C VAL A 8 -6.44 -12.88 2.04
N VAL A 9 -5.22 -13.26 2.42
CA VAL A 9 -4.48 -12.58 3.49
C VAL A 9 -4.19 -11.12 3.12
N VAL A 10 -3.60 -10.92 1.95
CA VAL A 10 -3.23 -9.59 1.46
C VAL A 10 -4.45 -8.69 1.27
N GLY A 11 -5.54 -9.23 0.69
CA GLY A 11 -6.78 -8.48 0.51
C GLY A 11 -7.35 -8.01 1.84
N PHE A 12 -7.47 -8.88 2.83
CA PHE A 12 -7.96 -8.53 4.15
C PHE A 12 -7.12 -7.43 4.81
N PHE A 13 -5.79 -7.61 4.84
CA PHE A 13 -4.89 -6.60 5.40
C PHE A 13 -4.86 -5.29 4.59
N ALA A 14 -5.02 -5.35 3.27
CA ALA A 14 -5.12 -4.17 2.43
C ALA A 14 -6.32 -3.30 2.81
N GLY A 15 -7.47 -3.90 3.03
CA GLY A 15 -8.67 -3.19 3.49
C GLY A 15 -8.55 -2.71 4.94
N LEU A 16 -8.00 -3.55 5.82
CA LEU A 16 -7.84 -3.25 7.24
C LEU A 16 -6.92 -2.06 7.50
N PHE A 17 -5.81 -1.97 6.77
CA PHE A 17 -4.72 -1.03 7.01
C PHE A 17 -4.55 0.02 5.90
N GLY A 18 -5.58 0.29 5.14
CA GLY A 18 -5.50 1.32 4.10
C GLY A 18 -4.42 1.01 3.07
N LYS A 19 -4.38 -0.24 2.57
CA LYS A 19 -3.43 -0.74 1.57
C LYS A 19 -2.02 -1.12 2.07
N GLY A 20 -1.76 -1.11 3.38
CA GLY A 20 -0.50 -1.67 3.91
C GLY A 20 -0.25 -3.14 3.51
N GLY A 21 -1.32 -3.89 3.21
CA GLY A 21 -1.23 -5.31 2.85
C GLY A 21 -0.58 -5.60 1.49
N SER A 22 -0.56 -4.66 0.55
CA SER A 22 0.06 -4.90 -0.76
C SER A 22 1.58 -5.03 -0.71
N ALA A 23 2.22 -4.40 0.27
CA ALA A 23 3.66 -4.56 0.50
C ALA A 23 4.06 -6.00 0.83
N ILE A 24 3.11 -6.75 1.40
CA ILE A 24 3.28 -8.16 1.77
C ILE A 24 3.08 -9.08 0.56
N ALA A 25 2.32 -8.62 -0.45
CA ALA A 25 1.98 -9.44 -1.62
C ALA A 25 3.22 -9.87 -2.41
N THR A 26 4.11 -8.92 -2.70
CA THR A 26 5.33 -9.15 -3.49
C THR A 26 6.20 -10.27 -2.89
N PRO A 27 6.66 -10.17 -1.62
CA PRO A 27 7.49 -11.20 -1.04
C PRO A 27 6.78 -12.54 -0.90
N LEU A 28 5.49 -12.56 -0.55
CA LEU A 28 4.74 -13.81 -0.44
C LEU A 28 4.54 -14.50 -1.79
N LEU A 29 4.26 -13.75 -2.86
CA LEU A 29 4.17 -14.32 -4.20
C LEU A 29 5.51 -14.86 -4.68
N HIS A 30 6.60 -14.14 -4.40
CA HIS A 30 7.94 -14.60 -4.73
C HIS A 30 8.32 -15.86 -3.96
N ALA A 31 8.05 -15.92 -2.67
CA ALA A 31 8.24 -17.12 -1.85
C ALA A 31 7.37 -18.31 -2.30
N ALA A 32 6.22 -18.06 -2.93
CA ALA A 32 5.36 -19.08 -3.53
C ALA A 32 5.84 -19.56 -4.92
N GLY A 33 7.01 -19.12 -5.39
CA GLY A 33 7.62 -19.53 -6.65
C GLY A 33 7.22 -18.69 -7.86
N VAL A 34 6.53 -17.55 -7.67
CA VAL A 34 6.24 -16.63 -8.78
C VAL A 34 7.53 -15.87 -9.14
N PRO A 35 7.88 -15.74 -10.44
CA PRO A 35 9.05 -14.98 -10.87
C PRO A 35 9.08 -13.56 -10.27
N ALA A 36 10.25 -13.08 -9.83
CA ALA A 36 10.38 -11.84 -9.07
C ALA A 36 9.68 -10.63 -9.72
N ILE A 37 9.86 -10.43 -11.04
CA ILE A 37 9.25 -9.30 -11.76
C ILE A 37 7.72 -9.42 -11.82
N VAL A 38 7.18 -10.63 -11.97
CA VAL A 38 5.75 -10.90 -11.97
C VAL A 38 5.18 -10.73 -10.55
N ALA A 39 5.88 -11.22 -9.52
CA ALA A 39 5.48 -11.07 -8.12
C ALA A 39 5.38 -9.58 -7.71
N VAL A 40 6.23 -8.73 -8.27
CA VAL A 40 6.20 -7.27 -8.10
C VAL A 40 5.00 -6.66 -8.83
N ALA A 41 4.75 -7.02 -10.09
CA ALA A 41 3.78 -6.36 -10.96
C ALA A 41 2.33 -6.91 -10.85
N ALA A 42 2.14 -8.22 -10.62
CA ALA A 42 0.84 -8.87 -10.62
C ALA A 42 -0.18 -8.32 -9.60
N PRO A 43 0.19 -7.84 -8.40
CA PRO A 43 -0.77 -7.25 -7.47
C PRO A 43 -1.36 -5.91 -7.94
N LEU A 44 -0.69 -5.18 -8.87
CA LEU A 44 -1.11 -3.84 -9.30
C LEU A 44 -2.53 -3.78 -9.90
N PRO A 45 -2.86 -4.59 -10.95
CA PRO A 45 -4.20 -4.57 -11.55
C PRO A 45 -5.29 -4.90 -10.55
N ALA A 46 -5.07 -5.91 -9.69
CA ALA A 46 -6.00 -6.33 -8.65
C ALA A 46 -6.19 -5.27 -7.56
N THR A 47 -5.21 -4.39 -7.40
CA THR A 47 -5.27 -3.27 -6.45
C THR A 47 -6.40 -2.30 -6.78
N ILE A 48 -6.61 -1.98 -8.06
CA ILE A 48 -7.61 -1.00 -8.49
C ILE A 48 -9.00 -1.35 -7.93
N PRO A 49 -9.60 -2.50 -8.25
CA PRO A 49 -10.90 -2.86 -7.72
C PRO A 49 -10.89 -3.13 -6.20
N SER A 50 -9.85 -3.77 -5.67
CA SER A 50 -9.81 -4.09 -4.23
C SER A 50 -9.78 -2.84 -3.35
N THR A 51 -8.98 -1.82 -3.72
CA THR A 51 -8.95 -0.56 -2.97
C THR A 51 -10.17 0.31 -3.21
N ALA A 52 -10.75 0.31 -4.40
CA ALA A 52 -12.00 1.03 -4.68
C ALA A 52 -13.14 0.49 -3.81
N VAL A 53 -13.26 -0.83 -3.70
CA VAL A 53 -14.26 -1.49 -2.86
C VAL A 53 -14.01 -1.21 -1.37
N ALA A 54 -12.78 -1.31 -0.89
CA ALA A 54 -12.42 -0.94 0.49
C ALA A 54 -12.69 0.54 0.78
N PHE A 55 -12.30 1.44 -0.14
CA PHE A 55 -12.55 2.88 -0.04
C PHE A 55 -14.04 3.21 0.09
N SER A 56 -14.92 2.49 -0.62
CA SER A 56 -16.36 2.70 -0.53
C SER A 56 -16.88 2.56 0.91
N ALA A 57 -16.32 1.64 1.69
CA ALA A 57 -16.67 1.47 3.11
C ALA A 57 -16.21 2.66 3.95
N TYR A 58 -14.96 3.13 3.78
CA TYR A 58 -14.45 4.31 4.50
C TYR A 58 -15.17 5.61 4.11
N ARG A 59 -15.57 5.75 2.84
CA ARG A 59 -16.34 6.91 2.37
C ARG A 59 -17.69 7.03 3.08
N ARG A 60 -18.38 5.91 3.29
CA ARG A 60 -19.63 5.88 4.07
C ARG A 60 -19.43 6.29 5.53
N GLY A 61 -18.24 6.12 6.08
CA GLY A 61 -17.86 6.52 7.42
C GLY A 61 -17.38 7.99 7.55
N HIS A 62 -17.43 8.79 6.47
CA HIS A 62 -17.00 10.20 6.43
C HIS A 62 -15.52 10.42 6.79
N PHE A 63 -14.64 9.45 6.53
CA PHE A 63 -13.21 9.55 6.82
C PHE A 63 -12.37 10.13 5.67
N VAL A 64 -13.00 10.61 4.61
CA VAL A 64 -12.32 11.06 3.38
C VAL A 64 -11.95 12.54 3.45
N ASP A 65 -10.68 12.86 3.14
CA ASP A 65 -10.20 14.23 2.93
C ASP A 65 -9.89 14.48 1.45
N GLY A 66 -10.79 15.17 0.76
CA GLY A 66 -10.67 15.42 -0.68
C GLY A 66 -9.49 16.33 -1.05
N ARG A 67 -9.00 17.19 -0.14
CA ARG A 67 -7.84 18.04 -0.37
C ARG A 67 -6.58 17.18 -0.43
N VAL A 68 -6.41 16.30 0.55
CA VAL A 68 -5.27 15.38 0.60
C VAL A 68 -5.23 14.50 -0.64
N ILE A 69 -6.37 13.93 -1.03
CA ILE A 69 -6.47 13.07 -2.21
C ILE A 69 -6.05 13.83 -3.47
N ARG A 70 -6.64 15.00 -3.74
CA ARG A 70 -6.35 15.79 -4.96
C ARG A 70 -4.88 16.17 -5.07
N TRP A 71 -4.26 16.67 -4.00
CA TRP A 71 -2.85 17.03 -4.00
C TRP A 71 -1.94 15.81 -4.15
N SER A 72 -2.28 14.71 -3.47
CA SER A 72 -1.51 13.47 -3.59
C SER A 72 -1.59 12.88 -5.00
N LEU A 73 -2.72 13.00 -5.68
CA LEU A 73 -2.86 12.54 -7.06
C LEU A 73 -2.11 13.44 -8.05
N ALA A 74 -2.24 14.77 -7.92
CA ALA A 74 -1.60 15.72 -8.81
C ALA A 74 -0.06 15.53 -8.87
N ILE A 75 0.56 15.18 -7.76
CA ILE A 75 2.01 14.98 -7.65
C ILE A 75 2.38 13.51 -7.77
N GLY A 76 1.59 12.63 -7.16
CA GLY A 76 1.88 11.20 -7.09
C GLY A 76 1.75 10.49 -8.44
N VAL A 77 0.77 10.88 -9.30
CA VAL A 77 0.59 10.23 -10.62
C VAL A 77 1.81 10.44 -11.53
N PRO A 78 2.31 11.67 -11.76
CA PRO A 78 3.54 11.87 -12.52
C PRO A 78 4.75 11.13 -11.91
N ALA A 79 4.90 11.20 -10.58
CA ALA A 79 5.98 10.51 -9.89
C ALA A 79 5.91 8.98 -10.07
N THR A 80 4.69 8.41 -10.07
CA THR A 80 4.48 6.97 -10.31
C THR A 80 4.88 6.57 -11.73
N ILE A 81 4.56 7.37 -12.74
CA ILE A 81 4.97 7.09 -14.12
C ILE A 81 6.49 7.09 -14.23
N VAL A 82 7.16 8.10 -13.67
CA VAL A 82 8.62 8.17 -13.63
C VAL A 82 9.20 6.94 -12.92
N GLY A 83 8.70 6.60 -11.74
CA GLY A 83 9.14 5.42 -10.99
C GLY A 83 8.95 4.12 -11.77
N ALA A 84 7.80 3.93 -12.42
CA ALA A 84 7.50 2.74 -13.20
C ALA A 84 8.42 2.62 -14.45
N LEU A 85 8.74 3.73 -15.12
CA LEU A 85 9.67 3.72 -16.23
C LEU A 85 11.11 3.40 -15.81
N LEU A 86 11.51 3.78 -14.59
CA LEU A 86 12.82 3.45 -14.03
C LEU A 86 13.01 1.94 -13.79
N THR A 87 11.94 1.17 -13.62
CA THR A 87 12.04 -0.29 -13.35
C THR A 87 12.68 -1.06 -14.50
N ARG A 88 12.64 -0.54 -15.72
CA ARG A 88 13.28 -1.20 -16.88
C ARG A 88 14.80 -1.35 -16.77
N TRP A 89 15.43 -0.54 -15.92
CA TRP A 89 16.89 -0.59 -15.68
C TRP A 89 17.26 -1.33 -14.37
N ILE A 90 16.27 -1.82 -13.62
CA ILE A 90 16.48 -2.43 -12.30
C ILE A 90 15.97 -3.86 -12.33
N SER A 91 16.78 -4.81 -11.86
CA SER A 91 16.38 -6.21 -11.79
C SER A 91 15.25 -6.45 -10.78
N GLY A 92 14.37 -7.40 -11.08
CA GLY A 92 13.25 -7.77 -10.20
C GLY A 92 13.69 -8.17 -8.78
N GLY A 93 14.84 -8.85 -8.67
CA GLY A 93 15.39 -9.24 -7.36
C GLY A 93 15.74 -8.04 -6.48
N VAL A 94 16.33 -6.98 -7.06
CA VAL A 94 16.61 -5.73 -6.32
C VAL A 94 15.32 -5.07 -5.88
N LEU A 95 14.28 -5.07 -6.72
CA LEU A 95 12.98 -4.48 -6.38
C LEU A 95 12.32 -5.21 -5.20
N VAL A 96 12.39 -6.55 -5.18
CA VAL A 96 11.91 -7.36 -4.04
C VAL A 96 12.69 -7.02 -2.78
N MET A 97 14.02 -7.03 -2.83
CA MET A 97 14.88 -6.70 -1.68
C MET A 97 14.60 -5.30 -1.12
N VAL A 98 14.44 -4.30 -1.99
CA VAL A 98 14.09 -2.93 -1.56
C VAL A 98 12.70 -2.91 -0.90
N THR A 99 11.73 -3.65 -1.43
CA THR A 99 10.40 -3.78 -0.82
C THR A 99 10.51 -4.37 0.58
N ASP A 100 11.25 -5.46 0.74
CA ASP A 100 11.43 -6.17 2.03
C ASP A 100 12.07 -5.26 3.08
N VAL A 101 13.14 -4.55 2.71
CA VAL A 101 13.82 -3.59 3.60
C VAL A 101 12.89 -2.45 4.01
N LEU A 102 12.10 -1.90 3.08
CA LEU A 102 11.15 -0.83 3.37
C LEU A 102 10.02 -1.32 4.30
N VAL A 103 9.49 -2.51 4.06
CA VAL A 103 8.43 -3.10 4.90
C VAL A 103 8.95 -3.37 6.31
N ALA A 104 10.15 -3.98 6.42
CA ALA A 104 10.79 -4.26 7.70
C ALA A 104 11.09 -2.95 8.47
N GLY A 105 11.67 -1.96 7.81
CA GLY A 105 11.98 -0.66 8.41
C GLY A 105 10.74 0.08 8.91
N LEU A 106 9.66 0.09 8.13
CA LEU A 106 8.39 0.65 8.56
C LEU A 106 7.78 -0.13 9.74
N GLY A 107 7.82 -1.46 9.69
CA GLY A 107 7.34 -2.31 10.78
C GLY A 107 8.04 -2.02 12.10
N ILE A 108 9.37 -2.03 12.10
CA ILE A 108 10.20 -1.71 13.26
C ILE A 108 9.90 -0.29 13.78
N ARG A 109 9.83 0.69 12.89
CA ARG A 109 9.51 2.07 13.27
C ARG A 109 8.17 2.19 13.99
N PHE A 110 7.11 1.52 13.49
CA PHE A 110 5.78 1.58 14.11
C PHE A 110 5.69 0.81 15.43
N LEU A 111 6.49 -0.24 15.62
CA LEU A 111 6.61 -0.93 16.89
C LEU A 111 7.31 -0.07 17.94
N LEU A 112 8.43 0.56 17.56
CA LEU A 112 9.25 1.36 18.49
C LEU A 112 8.62 2.72 18.80
N ARG A 113 7.89 3.29 17.84
CA ARG A 113 7.25 4.61 17.95
C ARG A 113 5.84 4.57 17.38
N PRO A 114 4.86 4.01 18.07
CA PRO A 114 3.47 4.08 17.64
C PRO A 114 3.07 5.56 17.51
N CYS A 115 2.43 5.89 16.39
CA CYS A 115 1.87 7.23 16.22
C CYS A 115 0.78 7.42 17.28
N GLN A 116 0.98 8.35 18.22
CA GLN A 116 -0.06 8.65 19.21
C GLN A 116 -1.29 9.23 18.49
N PRO A 117 -2.50 8.75 18.81
CA PRO A 117 -3.72 9.32 18.25
C PRO A 117 -3.83 10.78 18.71
N ARG A 118 -3.47 11.67 17.84
CA ARG A 118 -3.60 13.11 18.08
C ARG A 118 -4.80 13.58 17.31
N GLU A 119 -5.80 14.08 18.02
CA GLU A 119 -6.82 14.89 17.37
C GLU A 119 -6.10 16.05 16.68
N ALA A 120 -6.17 16.05 15.35
CA ALA A 120 -5.50 17.08 14.54
C ALA A 120 -6.22 18.42 14.72
N THR A 121 -5.88 19.13 15.78
CA THR A 121 -6.45 20.45 16.09
C THR A 121 -5.81 21.57 15.28
N ARG A 122 -4.66 21.38 14.66
CA ARG A 122 -4.00 22.34 13.76
C ARG A 122 -3.19 21.66 12.67
N GLU A 123 -3.30 22.15 11.44
CA GLU A 123 -2.42 21.77 10.33
C GLU A 123 -0.96 22.15 10.70
N PRO A 124 0.01 21.24 10.57
CA PRO A 124 1.40 21.55 10.88
C PRO A 124 1.93 22.64 9.91
N PHE A 125 2.84 23.47 10.40
CA PHE A 125 3.52 24.46 9.55
C PHE A 125 4.11 23.78 8.30
N GLY A 126 3.89 24.38 7.12
CA GLY A 126 4.33 23.80 5.85
C GLY A 126 3.53 22.57 5.42
N TYR A 127 2.28 22.42 5.82
CA TYR A 127 1.43 21.26 5.49
C TYR A 127 1.44 20.92 3.99
N ARG A 128 1.32 21.93 3.12
CA ARG A 128 1.29 21.72 1.65
C ARG A 128 2.62 21.16 1.12
N SER A 129 3.76 21.68 1.56
CA SER A 129 5.07 21.18 1.14
C SER A 129 5.33 19.75 1.65
N ARG A 130 4.92 19.46 2.89
CA ARG A 130 5.00 18.09 3.44
C ARG A 130 4.10 17.13 2.67
N LEU A 131 2.87 17.54 2.33
CA LEU A 131 1.96 16.74 1.53
C LEU A 131 2.52 16.47 0.13
N ALA A 132 3.12 17.50 -0.51
CA ALA A 132 3.78 17.38 -1.79
C ALA A 132 4.96 16.39 -1.74
N ALA A 133 5.83 16.52 -0.73
CA ALA A 133 6.95 15.60 -0.53
C ALA A 133 6.49 14.15 -0.30
N VAL A 134 5.48 13.95 0.55
CA VAL A 134 4.88 12.62 0.79
C VAL A 134 4.32 12.03 -0.50
N ALA A 135 3.59 12.82 -1.28
CA ALA A 135 3.00 12.38 -2.53
C ALA A 135 4.07 12.03 -3.59
N ALA A 136 5.13 12.85 -3.72
CA ALA A 136 6.23 12.60 -4.64
C ALA A 136 6.99 11.32 -4.29
N VAL A 137 7.40 11.18 -3.04
CA VAL A 137 8.13 9.99 -2.56
C VAL A 137 7.27 8.73 -2.69
N ALA A 138 6.02 8.79 -2.20
CA ALA A 138 5.13 7.64 -2.27
C ALA A 138 4.78 7.27 -3.72
N GLY A 139 4.59 8.25 -4.60
CA GLY A 139 4.35 8.02 -6.03
C GLY A 139 5.55 7.38 -6.72
N LEU A 140 6.75 7.93 -6.53
CA LEU A 140 7.98 7.41 -7.14
C LEU A 140 8.27 5.97 -6.68
N VAL A 141 8.20 5.72 -5.39
CA VAL A 141 8.38 4.37 -4.82
C VAL A 141 7.26 3.43 -5.28
N SER A 142 6.03 3.94 -5.39
CA SER A 142 4.89 3.18 -5.92
C SER A 142 5.14 2.67 -7.33
N GLY A 143 5.59 3.55 -8.21
CA GLY A 143 5.93 3.18 -9.59
C GLY A 143 7.12 2.23 -9.66
N LEU A 144 8.20 2.56 -8.93
CA LEU A 144 9.44 1.79 -8.93
C LEU A 144 9.25 0.35 -8.43
N LEU A 145 8.51 0.18 -7.35
CA LEU A 145 8.26 -1.14 -6.76
C LEU A 145 7.00 -1.83 -7.32
N ALA A 146 6.41 -1.29 -8.39
CA ALA A 146 5.15 -1.76 -8.95
C ALA A 146 4.07 -1.98 -7.87
N ASN A 147 4.07 -1.13 -6.87
CA ASN A 147 3.16 -1.20 -5.74
C ASN A 147 2.36 0.11 -5.68
N SER A 148 1.07 0.06 -5.53
CA SER A 148 0.20 1.25 -5.55
C SER A 148 0.50 2.33 -4.47
N GLY A 149 1.65 2.28 -3.81
CA GLY A 149 2.11 3.28 -2.82
C GLY A 149 1.35 3.30 -1.51
N GLY A 150 0.24 2.59 -1.40
CA GLY A 150 -0.61 2.63 -0.22
C GLY A 150 0.09 2.25 1.08
N PHE A 151 1.07 1.34 1.02
CA PHE A 151 1.84 0.93 2.20
C PHE A 151 2.73 2.05 2.76
N LEU A 152 3.17 3.00 1.91
CA LEU A 152 3.92 4.19 2.33
C LEU A 152 3.00 5.37 2.64
N LEU A 153 1.92 5.56 1.86
CA LEU A 153 1.00 6.68 2.03
C LEU A 153 0.38 6.71 3.42
N ALA A 154 -0.16 5.58 3.89
CA ALA A 154 -0.81 5.51 5.19
C ALA A 154 0.14 5.90 6.35
N PRO A 155 1.32 5.28 6.50
CA PRO A 155 2.25 5.66 7.55
C PRO A 155 2.82 7.07 7.40
N LEU A 156 3.05 7.56 6.18
CA LEU A 156 3.51 8.93 5.94
C LEU A 156 2.42 9.96 6.28
N TYR A 157 1.16 9.68 5.94
CA TYR A 157 0.05 10.54 6.35
C TYR A 157 -0.10 10.61 7.88
N MET A 158 0.06 9.49 8.58
CA MET A 158 0.01 9.47 10.03
C MET A 158 1.22 10.18 10.67
N SER A 159 2.43 9.94 10.17
CA SER A 159 3.67 10.42 10.81
C SER A 159 4.06 11.85 10.41
N VAL A 160 3.95 12.20 9.12
CA VAL A 160 4.39 13.50 8.57
C VAL A 160 3.27 14.53 8.61
N LEU A 161 2.07 14.12 8.21
CA LEU A 161 0.90 15.00 8.19
C LEU A 161 0.10 14.95 9.50
N ARG A 162 0.44 14.04 10.41
CA ARG A 162 -0.24 13.83 11.71
C ARG A 162 -1.75 13.58 11.56
N MET A 163 -2.13 12.90 10.49
CA MET A 163 -3.53 12.57 10.23
C MET A 163 -4.03 11.46 11.17
N PRO A 164 -5.30 11.51 11.60
CA PRO A 164 -5.94 10.40 12.31
C PRO A 164 -5.92 9.12 11.47
N VAL A 165 -5.67 7.96 12.09
CA VAL A 165 -5.44 6.67 11.42
C VAL A 165 -6.51 6.31 10.38
N LYS A 166 -7.80 6.47 10.71
CA LYS A 166 -8.90 6.13 9.78
C LYS A 166 -8.95 7.06 8.57
N ARG A 167 -8.64 8.36 8.75
CA ARG A 167 -8.51 9.31 7.62
C ARG A 167 -7.30 9.00 6.75
N ALA A 168 -6.15 8.69 7.37
CA ALA A 168 -4.95 8.29 6.65
C ALA A 168 -5.21 7.04 5.80
N PHE A 169 -5.89 6.02 6.34
CA PHE A 169 -6.26 4.82 5.61
C PHE A 169 -7.26 5.08 4.49
N ALA A 170 -8.29 5.90 4.73
CA ALA A 170 -9.26 6.26 3.70
C ALA A 170 -8.60 7.00 2.52
N CYS A 171 -7.77 8.01 2.81
CA CYS A 171 -7.07 8.77 1.78
C CYS A 171 -6.04 7.91 1.03
N SER A 172 -5.28 7.06 1.73
CA SER A 172 -4.31 6.16 1.09
C SER A 172 -4.96 5.14 0.16
N LEU A 173 -6.13 4.59 0.51
CA LEU A 173 -6.90 3.71 -0.38
C LEU A 173 -7.33 4.42 -1.67
N ALA A 174 -7.87 5.64 -1.56
CA ALA A 174 -8.29 6.41 -2.73
C ALA A 174 -7.13 6.73 -3.65
N VAL A 175 -6.02 7.22 -3.08
CA VAL A 175 -4.81 7.56 -3.85
C VAL A 175 -4.20 6.31 -4.46
N ALA A 176 -4.09 5.21 -3.70
CA ALA A 176 -3.54 3.95 -4.17
C ALA A 176 -4.35 3.35 -5.34
N ALA A 177 -5.69 3.48 -5.33
CA ALA A 177 -6.52 3.02 -6.44
C ALA A 177 -6.16 3.74 -7.76
N VAL A 178 -5.91 5.04 -7.69
CA VAL A 178 -5.58 5.86 -8.88
C VAL A 178 -4.12 5.65 -9.29
N LEU A 179 -3.17 5.61 -8.34
CA LEU A 179 -1.75 5.37 -8.65
C LEU A 179 -1.50 3.99 -9.26
N ALA A 180 -2.34 3.01 -8.93
CA ALA A 180 -2.24 1.68 -9.53
C ALA A 180 -2.54 1.68 -11.04
N VAL A 181 -3.32 2.64 -11.56
CA VAL A 181 -3.68 2.69 -12.99
C VAL A 181 -2.45 2.94 -13.87
N PRO A 182 -1.70 4.06 -13.74
CA PRO A 182 -0.52 4.29 -14.56
C PRO A 182 0.57 3.22 -14.33
N GLY A 183 0.74 2.75 -13.08
CA GLY A 183 1.66 1.65 -12.80
C GLY A 183 1.28 0.37 -13.55
N THR A 184 0.01 -0.01 -13.54
CA THR A 184 -0.50 -1.17 -14.29
C THR A 184 -0.24 -1.03 -15.79
N LEU A 185 -0.55 0.13 -16.37
CA LEU A 185 -0.36 0.37 -17.82
C LEU A 185 1.11 0.27 -18.23
N VAL A 186 2.02 0.87 -17.46
CA VAL A 186 3.47 0.80 -17.75
C VAL A 186 3.99 -0.62 -17.59
N HIS A 187 3.67 -1.32 -16.50
CA HIS A 187 4.14 -2.69 -16.28
C HIS A 187 3.50 -3.69 -17.26
N TRP A 188 2.28 -3.43 -17.72
CA TRP A 188 1.67 -4.20 -18.79
C TRP A 188 2.40 -4.01 -20.11
N ALA A 189 2.70 -2.77 -20.50
CA ALA A 189 3.47 -2.46 -21.71
C ALA A 189 4.89 -3.06 -21.68
N LEU A 190 5.48 -3.22 -20.50
CA LEU A 190 6.78 -3.86 -20.29
C LEU A 190 6.72 -5.41 -20.24
N GLY A 191 5.52 -6.01 -20.34
CA GLY A 191 5.35 -7.46 -20.29
C GLY A 191 5.53 -8.10 -18.91
N HIS A 192 5.45 -7.30 -17.84
CA HIS A 192 5.69 -7.76 -16.46
C HIS A 192 4.45 -8.38 -15.78
N ILE A 193 3.27 -8.36 -16.44
CA ILE A 193 2.00 -8.79 -15.84
C ILE A 193 1.59 -10.15 -16.37
N ASP A 194 1.47 -11.12 -15.45
CA ASP A 194 0.80 -12.40 -15.70
C ASP A 194 -0.67 -12.31 -15.28
N TRP A 195 -1.57 -12.30 -16.25
CA TRP A 195 -3.01 -12.16 -16.03
C TRP A 195 -3.63 -13.35 -15.32
N SER A 196 -3.04 -14.54 -15.37
CA SER A 196 -3.50 -15.72 -14.64
C SER A 196 -3.28 -15.55 -13.14
N VAL A 197 -2.10 -15.04 -12.77
CA VAL A 197 -1.76 -14.71 -11.38
C VAL A 197 -2.64 -13.56 -10.88
N VAL A 198 -2.84 -12.53 -11.70
CA VAL A 198 -3.71 -11.38 -11.38
C VAL A 198 -5.14 -11.83 -11.12
N GLY A 199 -5.72 -12.65 -12.01
CA GLY A 199 -7.10 -13.10 -11.89
C GLY A 199 -7.35 -13.89 -10.60
N LEU A 200 -6.48 -14.84 -10.29
CA LEU A 200 -6.58 -15.66 -9.07
C LEU A 200 -6.40 -14.83 -7.80
N PHE A 201 -5.46 -13.90 -7.82
CA PHE A 201 -5.22 -12.97 -6.71
C PHE A 201 -6.40 -11.98 -6.53
N ALA A 202 -6.92 -11.41 -7.61
CA ALA A 202 -8.03 -10.45 -7.58
C ALA A 202 -9.32 -11.08 -7.04
N LEU A 203 -9.66 -12.30 -7.49
CA LEU A 203 -10.86 -13.02 -7.09
C LEU A 203 -10.98 -13.16 -5.57
N THR A 204 -9.86 -13.37 -4.89
CA THR A 204 -9.81 -13.54 -3.44
C THR A 204 -9.58 -12.21 -2.70
N SER A 205 -8.74 -11.33 -3.21
CA SER A 205 -8.37 -10.10 -2.53
C SER A 205 -9.48 -9.03 -2.53
N ILE A 206 -10.32 -8.96 -3.57
CA ILE A 206 -11.38 -7.96 -3.65
C ILE A 206 -12.41 -8.08 -2.52
N PRO A 207 -13.08 -9.24 -2.32
CA PRO A 207 -14.08 -9.36 -1.25
C PRO A 207 -13.47 -9.22 0.13
N LEU A 208 -12.25 -9.75 0.33
CA LEU A 208 -11.57 -9.68 1.62
C LEU A 208 -11.11 -8.25 1.96
N SER A 209 -10.80 -7.40 0.97
CA SER A 209 -10.45 -6.00 1.21
C SER A 209 -11.66 -5.20 1.74
N TYR A 210 -12.86 -5.49 1.27
CA TYR A 210 -14.08 -4.89 1.83
C TYR A 210 -14.33 -5.34 3.26
N ALA A 211 -14.17 -6.64 3.54
CA ALA A 211 -14.30 -7.19 4.89
C ALA A 211 -13.28 -6.55 5.85
N GLY A 212 -12.01 -6.45 5.45
CA GLY A 212 -10.96 -5.79 6.22
C GLY A 212 -11.27 -4.33 6.51
N ALA A 213 -11.76 -3.57 5.52
CA ALA A 213 -12.16 -2.18 5.71
C ALA A 213 -13.32 -2.04 6.72
N ARG A 214 -14.30 -2.92 6.67
CA ARG A 214 -15.40 -2.94 7.65
C ARG A 214 -14.92 -3.20 9.07
N VAL A 215 -13.99 -4.13 9.25
CA VAL A 215 -13.37 -4.41 10.54
C VAL A 215 -12.60 -3.17 11.04
N ALA A 216 -11.80 -2.53 10.18
CA ALA A 216 -11.05 -1.32 10.53
C ALA A 216 -11.93 -0.18 11.03
N ILE A 217 -13.04 0.08 10.32
CA ILE A 217 -13.97 1.17 10.68
C ILE A 217 -14.59 0.94 12.06
N ARG A 218 -14.88 -0.32 12.40
CA ARG A 218 -15.46 -0.71 13.72
C ARG A 218 -14.41 -0.78 14.84
N THR A 219 -13.12 -0.88 14.48
CA THR A 219 -12.03 -1.00 15.46
C THR A 219 -11.68 0.38 16.04
N ARG A 220 -11.31 0.41 17.33
CA ARG A 220 -10.80 1.63 17.99
C ARG A 220 -9.48 2.06 17.37
N PRO A 221 -9.26 3.37 17.12
CA PRO A 221 -8.05 3.89 16.46
C PRO A 221 -6.74 3.37 17.06
N ALA A 222 -6.60 3.44 18.40
CA ALA A 222 -5.38 2.97 19.08
C ALA A 222 -5.09 1.47 18.89
N ARG A 223 -6.14 0.63 18.85
CA ARG A 223 -5.99 -0.79 18.57
C ARG A 223 -5.60 -1.04 17.12
N LEU A 224 -6.19 -0.27 16.20
CA LEU A 224 -5.91 -0.37 14.78
C LEU A 224 -4.45 -0.01 14.46
N GLU A 225 -3.89 1.02 15.10
CA GLU A 225 -2.48 1.38 14.97
C GLU A 225 -1.53 0.30 15.49
N ARG A 226 -1.84 -0.27 16.67
CA ARG A 226 -1.03 -1.37 17.23
C ARG A 226 -1.07 -2.61 16.33
N LEU A 227 -2.24 -2.97 15.82
CA LEU A 227 -2.40 -4.09 14.88
C LEU A 227 -1.62 -3.84 13.59
N TYR A 228 -1.63 -2.60 13.09
CA TYR A 228 -0.88 -2.21 11.90
C TYR A 228 0.63 -2.35 12.12
N GLY A 229 1.14 -1.79 13.23
CA GLY A 229 2.56 -1.92 13.59
C GLY A 229 2.99 -3.38 13.77
N ALA A 230 2.18 -4.17 14.50
CA ALA A 230 2.46 -5.58 14.73
C ALA A 230 2.46 -6.40 13.42
N ALA A 231 1.50 -6.16 12.53
CA ALA A 231 1.42 -6.84 11.24
C ALA A 231 2.63 -6.51 10.34
N LEU A 232 3.02 -5.23 10.24
CA LEU A 232 4.20 -4.83 9.48
C LEU A 232 5.49 -5.43 10.04
N ALA A 233 5.62 -5.46 11.36
CA ALA A 233 6.80 -6.03 11.99
C ALA A 233 6.88 -7.56 11.83
N ALA A 234 5.76 -8.25 12.02
CA ALA A 234 5.70 -9.71 11.83
C ALA A 234 6.10 -10.09 10.40
N VAL A 235 5.60 -9.33 9.42
CA VAL A 235 5.97 -9.53 8.01
C VAL A 235 7.43 -9.18 7.78
N GLY A 236 7.90 -8.02 8.24
CA GLY A 236 9.30 -7.60 8.06
C GLY A 236 10.28 -8.58 8.66
N VAL A 237 10.01 -9.08 9.88
CA VAL A 237 10.85 -10.11 10.52
C VAL A 237 10.76 -11.45 9.77
N GLY A 238 9.54 -11.85 9.39
CA GLY A 238 9.35 -13.10 8.61
C GLY A 238 10.11 -13.09 7.29
N LEU A 239 10.12 -11.96 6.59
CA LEU A 239 10.87 -11.81 5.33
C LEU A 239 12.38 -11.84 5.54
N LEU A 240 12.90 -11.20 6.59
CA LEU A 240 14.32 -11.25 6.93
C LEU A 240 14.80 -12.67 7.31
N VAL A 241 13.91 -13.48 7.89
CA VAL A 241 14.21 -14.88 8.22
C VAL A 241 14.18 -15.78 6.98
N LEU A 242 13.25 -15.53 6.04
CA LEU A 242 13.13 -16.29 4.80
C LEU A 242 14.20 -15.91 3.75
N ALA A 243 14.78 -14.72 3.85
CA ALA A 243 15.85 -14.24 2.96
C ALA A 243 17.25 -14.78 3.34
N ARG A 244 17.37 -15.56 4.42
CA ARG A 244 18.59 -16.30 4.83
C ARG A 244 18.53 -17.74 4.34
#